data_e59aa03f86b6d9920d3db8742a50057d
#
_entry.id   e59aa03f86b6d9920d3db8742a50057d
#
_cell.length_a   1.000
_cell.length_b   1.000
_cell.length_c   1.000
_cell.angle_alpha   90.00
_cell.angle_beta   90.00
_cell.angle_gamma   90.00
#
_symmetry.space_group_name_H-M   'P 1'
#
loop_
_entity.id
_entity.type
_entity.pdbx_description
1 polymer ?
#
loop_
_entity_poly.entity_id
_entity_poly.type
_entity_poly.pdbx_seq_one_letter_code
_entity_poly.pdbx_strand_id
1 'polypeptide(L)'
;VNGRPYLFTAFFFIAIIVIGAVIGSFGIILLAIAILDALAEVTGMDKKNDWFRFLLLATVGLSGTTEVFFPFKPYAALYMSIFDAQLNTIGAACDGNTWLITAAIMAVLSFVILMLLARFAFKFDLKRMKELDVSVLQTPEFKKMSKKQVIVLISVILTFFYPFILMLLPKESGVYLFLNNIGQNLFMGFVICLLCLIHVDGEPIAEIGDVFKNGTNWQIIF
;
A
#
# COMPACT_ATOMS: atom_id res chain seq x y z
N VAL A 1 20.28 2.48 3.72
CA VAL A 1 20.35 2.61 2.26
C VAL A 1 21.61 3.37 1.83
N ASN A 2 22.21 4.15 2.74
CA ASN A 2 23.55 4.79 2.67
C ASN A 2 24.07 5.06 1.24
N GLY A 3 23.46 6.03 0.53
CA GLY A 3 23.94 6.42 -0.81
C GLY A 3 23.76 5.37 -1.92
N ARG A 4 22.90 4.37 -1.74
CA ARG A 4 22.62 3.32 -2.74
C ARG A 4 21.23 3.51 -3.35
N PRO A 5 21.07 4.34 -4.38
CA PRO A 5 19.76 4.71 -4.94
C PRO A 5 18.98 3.52 -5.49
N TYR A 6 19.65 2.55 -6.13
CA TYR A 6 18.97 1.35 -6.64
C TYR A 6 18.46 0.43 -5.52
N LEU A 7 19.15 0.39 -4.39
CA LEU A 7 18.68 -0.33 -3.22
C LEU A 7 17.44 0.35 -2.63
N PHE A 8 17.44 1.70 -2.58
CA PHE A 8 16.25 2.46 -2.21
C PHE A 8 15.08 2.17 -3.16
N THR A 9 15.32 2.21 -4.49
CA THR A 9 14.30 1.90 -5.50
C THR A 9 13.72 0.50 -5.28
N ALA A 10 14.55 -0.50 -4.99
CA ALA A 10 14.10 -1.86 -4.71
C ALA A 10 13.21 -1.93 -3.46
N PHE A 11 13.65 -1.35 -2.34
CA PHE A 11 12.83 -1.30 -1.12
C PHE A 11 11.55 -0.50 -1.30
N PHE A 12 11.60 0.61 -2.05
CA PHE A 12 10.44 1.40 -2.38
C PHE A 12 9.40 0.56 -3.13
N PHE A 13 9.80 -0.16 -4.19
CA PHE A 13 8.88 -1.02 -4.94
C PHE A 13 8.34 -2.19 -4.12
N ILE A 14 9.16 -2.82 -3.28
CA ILE A 14 8.70 -3.86 -2.36
C ILE A 14 7.66 -3.28 -1.39
N ALA A 15 7.93 -2.11 -0.82
CA ALA A 15 6.98 -1.44 0.06
C ALA A 15 5.67 -1.09 -0.67
N ILE A 16 5.74 -0.58 -1.91
CA ILE A 16 4.56 -0.31 -2.75
C ILE A 16 3.74 -1.59 -2.97
N ILE A 17 4.38 -2.72 -3.29
CA ILE A 17 3.68 -3.99 -3.51
C ILE A 17 3.02 -4.46 -2.21
N VAL A 18 3.76 -4.51 -1.11
CA VAL A 18 3.26 -5.03 0.16
C VAL A 18 2.17 -4.14 0.74
N ILE A 19 2.41 -2.83 0.81
CA ILE A 19 1.46 -1.87 1.39
C ILE A 19 0.27 -1.68 0.45
N GLY A 20 0.49 -1.62 -0.86
CA GLY A 20 -0.57 -1.48 -1.87
C GLY A 20 -1.51 -2.69 -1.92
N ALA A 21 -0.98 -3.90 -1.69
CA ALA A 21 -1.82 -5.08 -1.54
C ALA A 21 -2.82 -4.93 -0.38
N VAL A 22 -2.49 -4.12 0.61
CA VAL A 22 -3.32 -3.84 1.81
C VAL A 22 -4.28 -2.67 1.58
N ILE A 23 -3.73 -1.50 1.28
CA ILE A 23 -4.46 -0.22 1.30
C ILE A 23 -5.28 -0.01 0.02
N GLY A 24 -4.90 -0.68 -1.06
CA GLY A 24 -5.47 -0.47 -2.39
C GLY A 24 -4.72 0.58 -3.21
N SER A 25 -5.04 0.62 -4.51
CA SER A 25 -4.27 1.36 -5.51
C SER A 25 -4.23 2.87 -5.26
N PHE A 26 -5.35 3.45 -4.91
CA PHE A 26 -5.43 4.89 -4.70
C PHE A 26 -4.64 5.34 -3.47
N GLY A 27 -4.79 4.63 -2.35
CA GLY A 27 -4.07 4.93 -1.10
C GLY A 27 -2.56 4.82 -1.25
N ILE A 28 -2.07 3.82 -1.98
CA ILE A 28 -0.63 3.63 -2.17
C ILE A 28 -0.02 4.69 -3.09
N ILE A 29 -0.76 5.18 -4.09
CA ILE A 29 -0.29 6.28 -4.95
C ILE A 29 -0.14 7.56 -4.12
N LEU A 30 -1.13 7.90 -3.29
CA LEU A 30 -1.04 9.08 -2.40
C LEU A 30 0.12 8.97 -1.42
N LEU A 31 0.31 7.80 -0.81
CA LEU A 31 1.44 7.55 0.09
C LEU A 31 2.78 7.70 -0.64
N ALA A 32 2.89 7.16 -1.86
CA ALA A 32 4.09 7.28 -2.66
C ALA A 32 4.42 8.73 -3.00
N ILE A 33 3.42 9.53 -3.37
CA ILE A 33 3.62 10.97 -3.63
C ILE A 33 4.16 11.65 -2.36
N ALA A 34 3.57 11.41 -1.20
CA ALA A 34 4.01 12.00 0.05
C ALA A 34 5.46 11.61 0.41
N ILE A 35 5.82 10.33 0.22
CA ILE A 35 7.19 9.84 0.45
C ILE A 35 8.18 10.49 -0.52
N LEU A 36 7.82 10.58 -1.81
CA LEU A 36 8.68 11.17 -2.83
C LEU A 36 8.84 12.68 -2.64
N ASP A 37 7.80 13.36 -2.20
CA ASP A 37 7.85 14.79 -1.86
C ASP A 37 8.78 15.05 -0.67
N ALA A 38 8.65 14.28 0.40
CA ALA A 38 9.54 14.37 1.55
C ALA A 38 11.00 14.04 1.16
N LEU A 39 11.20 13.04 0.30
CA LEU A 39 12.53 12.69 -0.20
C LEU A 39 13.14 13.79 -1.05
N ALA A 40 12.35 14.42 -1.91
CA ALA A 40 12.80 15.55 -2.73
C ALA A 40 13.25 16.73 -1.85
N GLU A 41 12.51 17.03 -0.81
CA GLU A 41 12.83 18.09 0.15
C GLU A 41 14.15 17.80 0.89
N VAL A 42 14.31 16.60 1.43
CA VAL A 42 15.51 16.21 2.17
C VAL A 42 16.74 16.13 1.28
N THR A 43 16.59 15.65 0.03
CA THR A 43 17.72 15.53 -0.92
C THR A 43 18.05 16.83 -1.64
N GLY A 44 17.17 17.83 -1.59
CA GLY A 44 17.26 19.04 -2.42
C GLY A 44 17.20 18.74 -3.93
N MET A 45 16.69 17.57 -4.33
CA MET A 45 16.49 17.21 -5.73
C MET A 45 15.19 17.84 -6.27
N ASP A 46 15.23 18.25 -7.54
CA ASP A 46 14.02 18.74 -8.20
C ASP A 46 12.98 17.59 -8.31
N LYS A 47 11.74 17.84 -7.92
CA LYS A 47 10.60 16.91 -8.10
C LYS A 47 10.39 16.52 -9.57
N LYS A 48 10.86 17.34 -10.51
CA LYS A 48 10.84 17.04 -11.95
C LYS A 48 11.97 16.13 -12.41
N ASN A 49 12.84 15.66 -11.51
CA ASN A 49 13.89 14.71 -11.84
C ASN A 49 13.28 13.42 -12.41
N ASP A 50 13.89 12.88 -13.47
CA ASP A 50 13.36 11.70 -14.18
C ASP A 50 13.29 10.45 -13.30
N TRP A 51 14.13 10.34 -12.27
CA TRP A 51 14.07 9.25 -11.33
C TRP A 51 12.79 9.32 -10.44
N PHE A 52 12.41 10.52 -9.94
CA PHE A 52 11.16 10.69 -9.20
C PHE A 52 9.93 10.39 -10.08
N ARG A 53 9.95 10.89 -11.32
CA ARG A 53 8.88 10.61 -12.30
C ARG A 53 8.76 9.12 -12.58
N PHE A 54 9.90 8.44 -12.73
CA PHE A 54 9.93 6.99 -12.92
C PHE A 54 9.36 6.26 -11.71
N LEU A 55 9.76 6.61 -10.47
CA LEU A 55 9.23 5.99 -9.26
C LEU A 55 7.71 6.18 -9.16
N LEU A 56 7.20 7.38 -9.48
CA LEU A 56 5.78 7.65 -9.46
C LEU A 56 5.02 6.85 -10.53
N LEU A 57 5.51 6.84 -11.77
CA LEU A 57 4.89 6.05 -12.85
C LEU A 57 4.93 4.56 -12.55
N ALA A 58 6.04 4.06 -12.03
CA ALA A 58 6.16 2.67 -11.60
C ALA A 58 5.18 2.33 -10.46
N THR A 59 4.96 3.26 -9.53
CA THR A 59 3.95 3.09 -8.48
C THR A 59 2.55 2.95 -9.05
N VAL A 60 2.18 3.78 -10.04
CA VAL A 60 0.87 3.65 -10.71
C VAL A 60 0.74 2.29 -11.39
N GLY A 61 1.77 1.81 -12.08
CA GLY A 61 1.77 0.48 -12.68
C GLY A 61 1.66 -0.65 -11.65
N LEU A 62 2.44 -0.59 -10.57
CA LEU A 62 2.41 -1.58 -9.49
C LEU A 62 1.09 -1.53 -8.71
N SER A 63 0.47 -0.36 -8.56
CA SER A 63 -0.80 -0.23 -7.86
C SER A 63 -1.91 -1.07 -8.49
N GLY A 64 -1.95 -1.15 -9.82
CA GLY A 64 -2.87 -2.04 -10.55
C GLY A 64 -2.65 -3.51 -10.22
N THR A 65 -1.38 -3.96 -10.13
CA THR A 65 -1.04 -5.33 -9.75
C THR A 65 -1.46 -5.63 -8.30
N THR A 66 -1.27 -4.67 -7.40
CA THR A 66 -1.62 -4.84 -5.98
C THR A 66 -3.12 -4.85 -5.73
N GLU A 67 -3.89 -4.17 -6.57
CA GLU A 67 -5.35 -4.12 -6.46
C GLU A 67 -6.01 -5.49 -6.69
N VAL A 68 -5.41 -6.30 -7.55
CA VAL A 68 -5.91 -7.64 -7.87
C VAL A 68 -5.16 -8.76 -7.14
N PHE A 69 -4.27 -8.43 -6.22
CA PHE A 69 -3.41 -9.41 -5.57
C PHE A 69 -4.21 -10.43 -4.75
N PHE A 70 -5.12 -9.96 -3.91
CA PHE A 70 -5.92 -10.83 -3.06
C PHE A 70 -7.28 -11.15 -3.68
N PRO A 71 -7.70 -12.44 -3.72
CA PRO A 71 -8.94 -12.87 -4.37
C PRO A 71 -10.22 -12.28 -3.75
N PHE A 72 -10.16 -11.81 -2.51
CA PHE A 72 -11.29 -11.17 -1.81
C PHE A 72 -11.45 -9.67 -2.13
N LYS A 73 -10.50 -9.05 -2.83
CA LYS A 73 -10.65 -7.66 -3.26
C LYS A 73 -11.68 -7.55 -4.38
N PRO A 74 -12.47 -6.45 -4.44
CA PRO A 74 -13.56 -6.32 -5.42
C PRO A 74 -13.11 -6.54 -6.86
N TYR A 75 -12.00 -5.95 -7.28
CA TYR A 75 -11.50 -6.12 -8.65
C TYR A 75 -10.98 -7.54 -8.90
N ALA A 76 -10.28 -8.14 -7.95
CA ALA A 76 -9.85 -9.54 -8.08
C ALA A 76 -11.05 -10.48 -8.18
N ALA A 77 -12.05 -10.31 -7.33
CA ALA A 77 -13.29 -11.11 -7.38
C ALA A 77 -14.02 -10.94 -8.72
N LEU A 78 -14.08 -9.71 -9.26
CA LEU A 78 -14.65 -9.45 -10.58
C LEU A 78 -13.87 -10.20 -11.67
N TYR A 79 -12.54 -10.07 -11.70
CA TYR A 79 -11.73 -10.76 -12.70
C TYR A 79 -11.82 -12.28 -12.56
N MET A 80 -11.79 -12.81 -11.34
CA MET A 80 -11.96 -14.24 -11.10
C MET A 80 -13.30 -14.74 -11.64
N SER A 81 -14.39 -13.99 -11.44
CA SER A 81 -15.70 -14.38 -11.96
C SER A 81 -15.74 -14.42 -13.49
N ILE A 82 -15.05 -13.49 -14.16
CA ILE A 82 -14.92 -13.45 -15.62
C ILE A 82 -14.09 -14.65 -16.10
N PHE A 83 -12.96 -14.94 -15.46
CA PHE A 83 -12.12 -16.09 -15.79
C PHE A 83 -12.86 -17.41 -15.56
N ASP A 84 -13.57 -17.53 -14.44
CA ASP A 84 -14.35 -18.74 -14.12
C ASP A 84 -15.43 -19.01 -15.18
N ALA A 85 -16.13 -17.98 -15.63
CA ALA A 85 -17.11 -18.09 -16.69
C ALA A 85 -16.51 -18.64 -18.01
N GLN A 86 -15.27 -18.25 -18.33
CA GLN A 86 -14.57 -18.75 -19.53
C GLN A 86 -13.99 -20.16 -19.30
N LEU A 87 -13.37 -20.40 -18.15
CA LEU A 87 -12.75 -21.69 -17.82
C LEU A 87 -13.79 -22.81 -17.70
N ASN A 88 -14.98 -22.52 -17.22
CA ASN A 88 -16.09 -23.48 -17.14
C ASN A 88 -16.46 -24.05 -18.54
N THR A 89 -16.25 -23.30 -19.61
CA THR A 89 -16.50 -23.80 -20.99
C THR A 89 -15.57 -24.92 -21.39
N ILE A 90 -14.41 -25.03 -20.74
CA ILE A 90 -13.40 -26.09 -20.98
C ILE A 90 -13.28 -27.06 -19.80
N GLY A 91 -14.21 -27.00 -18.82
CA GLY A 91 -14.21 -27.88 -17.65
C GLY A 91 -13.13 -27.57 -16.62
N ALA A 92 -12.59 -26.36 -16.63
CA ALA A 92 -11.63 -25.86 -15.63
C ALA A 92 -12.28 -24.81 -14.71
N ALA A 93 -11.67 -24.57 -13.55
CA ALA A 93 -12.12 -23.56 -12.60
C ALA A 93 -10.93 -22.71 -12.09
N CYS A 94 -11.17 -21.45 -11.75
CA CYS A 94 -10.19 -20.58 -11.14
C CYS A 94 -10.40 -20.55 -9.62
N ASP A 95 -9.59 -21.30 -8.88
CA ASP A 95 -9.61 -21.22 -7.43
C ASP A 95 -8.76 -20.08 -6.87
N GLY A 96 -9.03 -19.68 -5.60
CA GLY A 96 -8.34 -18.58 -4.96
C GLY A 96 -6.84 -18.80 -4.75
N ASN A 97 -6.38 -20.06 -4.64
CA ASN A 97 -4.96 -20.37 -4.48
C ASN A 97 -4.21 -20.19 -5.79
N THR A 98 -4.76 -20.71 -6.90
CA THR A 98 -4.22 -20.51 -8.24
C THR A 98 -4.16 -19.03 -8.59
N TRP A 99 -5.21 -18.27 -8.24
CA TRP A 99 -5.21 -16.81 -8.39
C TRP A 99 -4.06 -16.15 -7.62
N LEU A 100 -3.92 -16.48 -6.33
CA LEU A 100 -2.90 -15.87 -5.45
C LEU A 100 -1.48 -16.16 -5.96
N ILE A 101 -1.22 -17.40 -6.38
CA ILE A 101 0.09 -17.79 -6.95
C ILE A 101 0.37 -16.99 -8.22
N THR A 102 -0.62 -16.89 -9.11
CA THR A 102 -0.48 -16.14 -10.37
C THR A 102 -0.24 -14.66 -10.10
N ALA A 103 -0.98 -14.06 -9.18
CA ALA A 103 -0.80 -12.66 -8.76
C ALA A 103 0.59 -12.42 -8.14
N ALA A 104 1.09 -13.36 -7.33
CA ALA A 104 2.43 -13.29 -6.75
C ALA A 104 3.53 -13.34 -7.84
N ILE A 105 3.39 -14.25 -8.82
CA ILE A 105 4.30 -14.34 -9.96
C ILE A 105 4.29 -13.01 -10.74
N MET A 106 3.12 -12.46 -11.04
CA MET A 106 2.98 -11.20 -11.75
C MET A 106 3.59 -10.02 -10.98
N ALA A 107 3.44 -9.97 -9.65
CA ALA A 107 4.06 -8.95 -8.82
C ALA A 107 5.60 -9.05 -8.85
N VAL A 108 6.15 -10.26 -8.75
CA VAL A 108 7.60 -10.50 -8.86
C VAL A 108 8.13 -10.12 -10.24
N LEU A 109 7.45 -10.53 -11.31
CA LEU A 109 7.83 -10.17 -12.67
C LEU A 109 7.80 -8.65 -12.88
N SER A 110 6.75 -7.98 -12.44
CA SER A 110 6.64 -6.52 -12.52
C SER A 110 7.77 -5.84 -11.77
N PHE A 111 8.09 -6.29 -10.55
CA PHE A 111 9.22 -5.80 -9.77
C PHE A 111 10.55 -5.97 -10.53
N VAL A 112 10.82 -7.17 -11.05
CA VAL A 112 12.06 -7.46 -11.78
C VAL A 112 12.19 -6.59 -13.03
N ILE A 113 11.11 -6.49 -13.83
CA ILE A 113 11.07 -5.66 -15.05
C ILE A 113 11.37 -4.20 -14.69
N LEU A 114 10.70 -3.64 -13.68
CA LEU A 114 10.90 -2.26 -13.26
C LEU A 114 12.33 -2.02 -12.76
N MET A 115 12.91 -2.96 -12.01
CA MET A 115 14.31 -2.86 -11.57
C MET A 115 15.30 -2.92 -12.74
N LEU A 116 15.03 -3.77 -13.73
CA LEU A 116 15.85 -3.85 -14.95
C LEU A 116 15.74 -2.56 -15.77
N LEU A 117 14.54 -2.01 -15.94
CA LEU A 117 14.30 -0.72 -16.57
C LEU A 117 15.02 0.41 -15.83
N ALA A 118 14.90 0.47 -14.50
CA ALA A 118 15.58 1.47 -13.68
C ALA A 118 17.09 1.43 -13.82
N ARG A 119 17.68 0.24 -14.00
CA ARG A 119 19.14 0.06 -14.02
C ARG A 119 19.74 0.17 -15.42
N PHE A 120 19.06 -0.35 -16.43
CA PHE A 120 19.66 -0.52 -17.76
C PHE A 120 19.05 0.39 -18.83
N ALA A 121 17.73 0.67 -18.77
CA ALA A 121 17.06 1.50 -19.77
C ALA A 121 17.17 2.99 -19.45
N PHE A 122 17.06 3.36 -18.19
CA PHE A 122 17.09 4.75 -17.77
C PHE A 122 18.44 5.11 -17.14
N LYS A 123 19.06 6.20 -17.63
CA LYS A 123 20.31 6.74 -17.09
C LYS A 123 19.99 7.91 -16.16
N PHE A 124 19.51 7.62 -14.95
CA PHE A 124 19.17 8.65 -13.98
C PHE A 124 20.40 9.37 -13.43
N ASP A 125 20.32 10.69 -13.27
CA ASP A 125 21.30 11.44 -12.47
C ASP A 125 20.98 11.28 -10.98
N LEU A 126 21.75 10.42 -10.32
CA LEU A 126 21.56 10.04 -8.91
C LEU A 126 22.73 10.54 -8.03
N LYS A 127 23.52 11.52 -8.48
CA LYS A 127 24.69 12.02 -7.73
C LYS A 127 24.29 12.50 -6.34
N ARG A 128 23.27 13.39 -6.26
CA ARG A 128 22.80 13.92 -4.97
C ARG A 128 22.27 12.84 -4.03
N MET A 129 21.64 11.81 -4.56
CA MET A 129 21.15 10.70 -3.75
C MET A 129 22.29 9.83 -3.20
N LYS A 130 23.44 9.76 -3.90
CA LYS A 130 24.63 9.04 -3.42
C LYS A 130 25.35 9.79 -2.31
N GLU A 131 25.29 11.12 -2.33
CA GLU A 131 25.93 12.01 -1.36
C GLU A 131 25.06 12.21 -0.10
N LEU A 132 23.85 11.65 -0.08
CA LEU A 132 22.90 11.81 1.05
C LEU A 132 23.49 11.15 2.29
N ASP A 133 23.76 11.96 3.29
CA ASP A 133 24.08 11.47 4.63
C ASP A 133 22.78 11.09 5.36
N VAL A 134 22.59 9.79 5.52
CA VAL A 134 21.38 9.23 6.18
C VAL A 134 21.32 9.60 7.66
N SER A 135 22.41 10.09 8.24
CA SER A 135 22.42 10.58 9.64
C SER A 135 21.46 11.76 9.85
N VAL A 136 21.24 12.56 8.80
CA VAL A 136 20.30 13.68 8.80
C VAL A 136 18.85 13.20 8.97
N LEU A 137 18.55 11.97 8.53
CA LEU A 137 17.23 11.34 8.68
C LEU A 137 17.05 10.65 10.05
N GLN A 138 18.15 10.49 10.81
CA GLN A 138 18.13 9.87 12.14
C GLN A 138 17.90 10.93 13.24
N THR A 139 16.85 11.73 13.10
CA THR A 139 16.44 12.60 14.21
C THR A 139 15.94 11.75 15.38
N PRO A 140 16.18 12.20 16.64
CA PRO A 140 15.72 11.46 17.83
C PRO A 140 14.22 11.16 17.83
N GLU A 141 13.44 11.94 17.12
CA GLU A 141 11.99 11.80 16.97
C GLU A 141 11.56 10.50 16.26
N PHE A 142 12.43 9.95 15.39
CA PHE A 142 12.13 8.69 14.69
C PHE A 142 12.50 7.43 15.50
N LYS A 143 13.09 7.56 16.68
CA LYS A 143 13.59 6.40 17.45
C LYS A 143 12.53 5.65 18.23
N LYS A 144 11.39 6.25 18.56
CA LYS A 144 10.30 5.58 19.29
C LYS A 144 8.96 6.02 18.74
N MET A 145 8.14 5.07 18.35
CA MET A 145 6.75 5.35 18.00
C MET A 145 5.99 5.86 19.23
N SER A 146 5.20 6.93 19.04
CA SER A 146 4.30 7.42 20.09
C SER A 146 3.19 6.39 20.36
N LYS A 147 2.56 6.47 21.53
CA LYS A 147 1.40 5.61 21.85
C LYS A 147 0.29 5.74 20.81
N LYS A 148 0.02 6.96 20.32
CA LYS A 148 -0.95 7.22 19.24
C LYS A 148 -0.57 6.46 17.96
N GLN A 149 0.69 6.54 17.54
CA GLN A 149 1.17 5.84 16.34
C GLN A 149 1.07 4.32 16.46
N VAL A 150 1.35 3.76 17.65
CA VAL A 150 1.21 2.32 17.90
C VAL A 150 -0.25 1.88 17.78
N ILE A 151 -1.19 2.64 18.35
CA ILE A 151 -2.63 2.32 18.28
C ILE A 151 -3.10 2.38 16.82
N VAL A 152 -2.72 3.42 16.07
CA VAL A 152 -3.05 3.53 14.64
C VAL A 152 -2.47 2.35 13.87
N LEU A 153 -1.21 1.97 14.11
CA LEU A 153 -0.59 0.84 13.44
C LEU A 153 -1.33 -0.48 13.73
N ILE A 154 -1.69 -0.73 15.01
CA ILE A 154 -2.48 -1.90 15.38
C ILE A 154 -3.83 -1.90 14.67
N SER A 155 -4.50 -0.73 14.58
CA SER A 155 -5.79 -0.59 13.91
C SER A 155 -5.68 -0.88 12.41
N VAL A 156 -4.62 -0.41 11.75
CA VAL A 156 -4.33 -0.71 10.35
C VAL A 156 -4.08 -2.21 10.16
N ILE A 157 -3.26 -2.82 11.01
CA ILE A 157 -2.99 -4.27 10.98
C ILE A 157 -4.29 -5.06 11.15
N LEU A 158 -5.15 -4.68 12.09
CA LEU A 158 -6.41 -5.36 12.37
C LEU A 158 -7.38 -5.28 11.17
N THR A 159 -7.46 -4.10 10.54
CA THR A 159 -8.25 -3.89 9.33
C THR A 159 -7.71 -4.72 8.16
N PHE A 160 -6.39 -4.84 8.07
CA PHE A 160 -5.73 -5.66 7.05
C PHE A 160 -6.01 -7.15 7.23
N PHE A 161 -5.93 -7.64 8.47
CA PHE A 161 -6.16 -9.06 8.74
C PHE A 161 -7.64 -9.46 8.72
N TYR A 162 -8.57 -8.51 8.65
CA TYR A 162 -9.99 -8.79 8.63
C TYR A 162 -10.43 -9.83 7.57
N PRO A 163 -10.07 -9.71 6.28
CA PRO A 163 -10.43 -10.72 5.30
C PRO A 163 -9.74 -12.07 5.53
N PHE A 164 -8.54 -12.06 6.10
CA PHE A 164 -7.85 -13.31 6.47
C PHE A 164 -8.56 -14.01 7.63
N ILE A 165 -9.05 -13.24 8.61
CA ILE A 165 -9.89 -13.78 9.70
C ILE A 165 -11.14 -14.45 9.12
N LEU A 166 -11.81 -13.79 8.17
CA LEU A 166 -12.96 -14.38 7.49
C LEU A 166 -12.62 -15.69 6.75
N MET A 167 -11.44 -15.78 6.11
CA MET A 167 -11.01 -17.00 5.44
C MET A 167 -10.76 -18.18 6.40
N LEU A 168 -10.36 -17.90 7.64
CA LEU A 168 -10.07 -18.91 8.65
C LEU A 168 -11.33 -19.36 9.42
N LEU A 169 -12.42 -18.60 9.38
CA LEU A 169 -13.63 -18.93 10.08
C LEU A 169 -14.49 -19.93 9.29
N PRO A 170 -15.14 -20.90 9.97
CA PRO A 170 -16.12 -21.77 9.32
C PRO A 170 -17.27 -20.94 8.75
N LYS A 171 -17.58 -21.12 7.47
CA LYS A 171 -18.61 -20.33 6.75
C LYS A 171 -20.01 -20.39 7.37
N GLU A 172 -20.31 -21.45 8.12
CA GLU A 172 -21.59 -21.68 8.79
C GLU A 172 -21.63 -21.07 10.21
N SER A 173 -20.51 -20.54 10.71
CA SER A 173 -20.48 -19.94 12.05
C SER A 173 -21.21 -18.61 12.07
N GLY A 174 -21.96 -18.34 13.16
CA GLY A 174 -22.64 -17.07 13.35
C GLY A 174 -21.66 -15.86 13.34
N VAL A 175 -20.42 -16.08 13.78
CA VAL A 175 -19.35 -15.07 13.75
C VAL A 175 -18.96 -14.75 12.31
N TYR A 176 -18.78 -15.77 11.46
CA TYR A 176 -18.49 -15.56 10.04
C TYR A 176 -19.63 -14.78 9.36
N LEU A 177 -20.87 -15.21 9.55
CA LEU A 177 -22.04 -14.56 8.94
C LEU A 177 -22.16 -13.10 9.38
N PHE A 178 -21.96 -12.81 10.67
CA PHE A 178 -21.98 -11.45 11.20
C PHE A 178 -20.89 -10.57 10.59
N LEU A 179 -19.63 -11.02 10.63
CA LEU A 179 -18.50 -10.28 10.05
C LEU A 179 -18.66 -10.12 8.53
N ASN A 180 -19.02 -11.19 7.82
CA ASN A 180 -19.21 -11.13 6.37
C ASN A 180 -20.29 -10.14 5.94
N ASN A 181 -21.38 -10.01 6.72
CA ASN A 181 -22.44 -9.04 6.48
C ASN A 181 -22.01 -7.59 6.76
N ILE A 182 -21.16 -7.35 7.75
CA ILE A 182 -20.57 -6.04 8.01
C ILE A 182 -19.69 -5.62 6.80
N GLY A 183 -18.87 -6.54 6.31
CA GLY A 183 -17.92 -6.27 5.25
C GLY A 183 -16.76 -5.39 5.67
N GLN A 184 -15.67 -5.44 4.89
CA GLN A 184 -14.42 -4.74 5.22
C GLN A 184 -14.58 -3.22 5.29
N ASN A 185 -15.36 -2.62 4.40
CA ASN A 185 -15.50 -1.15 4.34
C ASN A 185 -16.22 -0.59 5.57
N LEU A 186 -17.29 -1.25 6.03
CA LEU A 186 -18.00 -0.82 7.23
C LEU A 186 -17.17 -1.06 8.49
N PHE A 187 -16.44 -2.19 8.55
CA PHE A 187 -15.48 -2.47 9.62
C PHE A 187 -14.39 -1.39 9.70
N MET A 188 -13.82 -0.98 8.55
CA MET A 188 -12.84 0.09 8.48
C MET A 188 -13.42 1.43 8.96
N GLY A 189 -14.66 1.76 8.55
CA GLY A 189 -15.38 2.95 9.03
C GLY A 189 -15.58 2.92 10.56
N PHE A 190 -15.93 1.77 11.12
CA PHE A 190 -16.06 1.58 12.55
C PHE A 190 -14.74 1.77 13.30
N VAL A 191 -13.64 1.22 12.78
CA VAL A 191 -12.29 1.42 13.35
C VAL A 191 -11.89 2.90 13.34
N ILE A 192 -12.16 3.63 12.24
CA ILE A 192 -11.89 5.08 12.17
C ILE A 192 -12.72 5.83 13.22
N CYS A 193 -14.01 5.53 13.37
CA CYS A 193 -14.84 6.12 14.41
C CYS A 193 -14.28 5.85 15.81
N LEU A 194 -13.82 4.64 16.09
CA LEU A 194 -13.18 4.31 17.38
C LEU A 194 -11.92 5.14 17.61
N LEU A 195 -11.07 5.32 16.60
CA LEU A 195 -9.85 6.16 16.72
C LEU A 195 -10.18 7.62 17.03
N CYS A 196 -11.32 8.13 16.56
CA CYS A 196 -11.79 9.47 16.90
C CYS A 196 -12.34 9.58 18.34
N LEU A 197 -12.84 8.48 18.90
CA LEU A 197 -13.38 8.44 20.26
C LEU A 197 -12.32 8.17 21.33
N ILE A 198 -11.26 7.47 20.98
CA ILE A 198 -10.17 7.13 21.91
C ILE A 198 -9.25 8.33 22.11
N HIS A 199 -9.07 8.71 23.37
CA HIS A 199 -8.17 9.79 23.76
C HIS A 199 -6.89 9.22 24.39
N VAL A 200 -5.75 9.77 23.99
CA VAL A 200 -4.42 9.44 24.55
C VAL A 200 -3.78 10.73 24.99
N ASP A 201 -3.39 10.80 26.26
CA ASP A 201 -2.79 11.99 26.87
C ASP A 201 -3.69 13.24 26.77
N GLY A 202 -5.04 13.06 26.80
CA GLY A 202 -6.04 14.14 26.76
C GLY A 202 -6.47 14.59 25.36
N GLU A 203 -5.88 14.03 24.30
CA GLU A 203 -6.21 14.37 22.92
C GLU A 203 -6.74 13.15 22.16
N PRO A 204 -7.68 13.30 21.23
CA PRO A 204 -8.14 12.20 20.39
C PRO A 204 -6.99 11.67 19.53
N ILE A 205 -7.05 10.37 19.18
CA ILE A 205 -6.02 9.76 18.31
C ILE A 205 -6.14 10.30 16.88
N ALA A 206 -7.37 10.50 16.42
CA ALA A 206 -7.65 11.07 15.10
C ALA A 206 -8.77 12.09 15.21
N GLU A 207 -8.59 13.24 14.58
CA GLU A 207 -9.65 14.24 14.40
C GLU A 207 -10.13 14.22 12.95
N ILE A 208 -11.41 13.97 12.74
CA ILE A 208 -12.00 13.92 11.39
C ILE A 208 -11.71 15.22 10.64
N GLY A 209 -11.77 16.37 11.32
CA GLY A 209 -11.46 17.69 10.73
C GLY A 209 -10.03 17.78 10.20
N ASP A 210 -9.07 17.25 10.94
CA ASP A 210 -7.66 17.24 10.53
C ASP A 210 -7.37 16.25 9.40
N VAL A 211 -8.03 15.08 9.42
CA VAL A 211 -7.92 14.10 8.33
C VAL A 211 -8.40 14.71 7.01
N PHE A 212 -9.51 15.46 7.02
CA PHE A 212 -10.02 16.11 5.83
C PHE A 212 -9.21 17.36 5.43
N LYS A 213 -8.70 18.14 6.36
CA LYS A 213 -7.94 19.35 6.05
C LYS A 213 -6.49 19.08 5.67
N ASN A 214 -5.83 18.22 6.43
CA ASN A 214 -4.38 18.04 6.37
C ASN A 214 -3.96 16.66 5.83
N GLY A 215 -4.81 15.65 5.98
CA GLY A 215 -4.55 14.28 5.53
C GLY A 215 -4.98 14.00 4.09
N THR A 216 -5.81 14.87 3.50
CA THR A 216 -6.33 14.68 2.14
C THR A 216 -5.80 15.77 1.23
N ASN A 217 -4.99 15.40 0.26
CA ASN A 217 -4.57 16.34 -0.77
C ASN A 217 -5.69 16.52 -1.80
N TRP A 218 -6.57 17.49 -1.54
CA TRP A 218 -7.72 17.77 -2.39
C TRP A 218 -7.36 18.12 -3.83
N GLN A 219 -6.17 18.69 -4.07
CA GLN A 219 -5.70 19.02 -5.43
C GLN A 219 -5.47 17.78 -6.31
N ILE A 220 -5.36 16.60 -5.69
CA ILE A 220 -5.21 15.33 -6.43
C ILE A 220 -6.58 14.71 -6.72
N ILE A 221 -7.59 15.05 -5.93
CA ILE A 221 -8.93 14.47 -6.02
C ILE A 221 -9.80 15.25 -7.04
N PHE A 222 -9.57 16.53 -7.18
CA PHE A 222 -10.25 17.46 -8.09
C PHE A 222 -9.26 18.02 -9.13
#